data_d13189cdb3ab91537ed493b0bf9f8034
#
_entry.id   d13189cdb3ab91537ed493b0bf9f8034
#
_cell.length_a   1.000
_cell.length_b   1.000
_cell.length_c   1.000
_cell.angle_alpha   90.00
_cell.angle_beta   90.00
_cell.angle_gamma   90.00
#
_symmetry.space_group_name_H-M   'P 1'
#
loop_
_entity.id
_entity.type
_entity.pdbx_description
1 polymer ?
#
loop_
_entity_poly.entity_id
_entity_poly.type
_entity_poly.pdbx_seq_one_letter_code
_entity_poly.pdbx_strand_id
1 'polypeptide(L)'
;LAQSIRVTTPQSANEVARHALGYGAEALQFEMHEAASQPELLLQGIDLKNTPLHFRLHSLQPQQVDSLLASATSPTKGMYLHLDPIGRLAARGHWQASQREDLETLRMLLRQYRDTKGLQLLGVDGSLYQNAGANRVQQLAYMLAHANEYLHILGDAGHAPPVFTVAVGSDFFFEIAKLRALRLLWGSLAAEYKLPEDCHIVAILSRRNKTLYDYNTNMLRTTAECMSAILGNANTLVNLPYDALYREPNDFSARMARNPLLILKHEAHFGAVANPAEGAYYIESLTWQLAEKGLALFKQLEAGGGFIKQLKEHQIQKKVRESADREQKLFDDGRLVLVGTNAHLQEGEQMKGQMERNPFKRQGARKTLIEPLLEKRLASGLEEKRLANE
;
A
#
# COMPACT_ATOMS: atom_id res chain seq x y z
N LEU A 1 -9.40 -6.62 -9.41
CA LEU A 1 -10.13 -5.82 -8.41
C LEU A 1 -10.17 -6.57 -7.08
N ALA A 2 -9.56 -6.00 -6.02
CA ALA A 2 -9.55 -6.60 -4.68
C ALA A 2 -10.39 -5.79 -3.69
N GLN A 3 -11.13 -6.49 -2.81
CA GLN A 3 -11.82 -5.89 -1.67
C GLN A 3 -10.94 -6.01 -0.43
N SER A 4 -10.63 -4.87 0.21
CA SER A 4 -9.98 -4.89 1.53
C SER A 4 -11.01 -5.14 2.63
N ILE A 5 -10.65 -6.04 3.56
CA ILE A 5 -11.50 -6.49 4.67
C ILE A 5 -10.66 -6.51 5.94
N ARG A 6 -11.07 -5.71 6.91
CA ARG A 6 -10.47 -5.74 8.24
C ARG A 6 -11.01 -6.96 9.01
N VAL A 7 -10.13 -7.83 9.44
CA VAL A 7 -10.50 -9.01 10.23
C VAL A 7 -10.66 -8.61 11.69
N THR A 8 -11.90 -8.52 12.15
CA THR A 8 -12.27 -8.37 13.57
C THR A 8 -12.60 -9.72 14.18
N THR A 9 -13.45 -10.50 13.51
CA THR A 9 -13.68 -11.92 13.76
C THR A 9 -13.62 -12.68 12.43
N PRO A 10 -13.18 -13.94 12.42
CA PRO A 10 -13.10 -14.74 11.19
C PRO A 10 -14.45 -14.89 10.48
N GLN A 11 -15.54 -15.11 11.23
CA GLN A 11 -16.88 -15.30 10.69
C GLN A 11 -17.40 -14.03 10.01
N SER A 12 -17.34 -12.88 10.69
CA SER A 12 -17.79 -11.61 10.12
C SER A 12 -16.97 -11.22 8.87
N ALA A 13 -15.65 -11.44 8.92
CA ALA A 13 -14.78 -11.17 7.76
C ALA A 13 -15.10 -12.12 6.59
N ASN A 14 -15.42 -13.38 6.84
CA ASN A 14 -15.86 -14.33 5.82
C ASN A 14 -17.19 -13.92 5.16
N GLU A 15 -18.18 -13.48 5.95
CA GLU A 15 -19.46 -12.98 5.41
C GLU A 15 -19.25 -11.82 4.47
N VAL A 16 -18.44 -10.81 4.89
CA VAL A 16 -18.07 -9.66 4.05
C VAL A 16 -17.31 -10.09 2.80
N ALA A 17 -16.42 -11.07 2.92
CA ALA A 17 -15.64 -11.59 1.80
C ALA A 17 -16.52 -12.25 0.75
N ARG A 18 -17.41 -13.15 1.17
CA ARG A 18 -18.36 -13.84 0.28
C ARG A 18 -19.34 -12.87 -0.38
N HIS A 19 -19.85 -11.90 0.38
CA HIS A 19 -20.68 -10.83 -0.15
C HIS A 19 -19.91 -10.04 -1.21
N ALA A 20 -18.68 -9.62 -0.93
CA ALA A 20 -17.87 -8.86 -1.88
C ALA A 20 -17.63 -9.63 -3.20
N LEU A 21 -17.32 -10.94 -3.13
CA LEU A 21 -17.15 -11.80 -4.29
C LEU A 21 -18.46 -11.94 -5.10
N GLY A 22 -19.59 -12.09 -4.43
CA GLY A 22 -20.92 -12.14 -5.08
C GLY A 22 -21.30 -10.84 -5.79
N TYR A 23 -20.65 -9.72 -5.44
CA TYR A 23 -20.89 -8.40 -6.03
C TYR A 23 -19.69 -7.84 -6.81
N GLY A 24 -18.88 -8.73 -7.40
CA GLY A 24 -17.91 -8.40 -8.43
C GLY A 24 -16.49 -8.14 -7.95
N ALA A 25 -16.15 -8.38 -6.68
CA ALA A 25 -14.75 -8.48 -6.28
C ALA A 25 -14.12 -9.73 -6.90
N GLU A 26 -12.87 -9.63 -7.36
CA GLU A 26 -12.16 -10.74 -8.00
C GLU A 26 -11.02 -11.27 -7.14
N ALA A 27 -10.64 -10.52 -6.13
CA ALA A 27 -9.61 -10.85 -5.15
C ALA A 27 -10.00 -10.29 -3.78
N LEU A 28 -9.40 -10.81 -2.72
CA LEU A 28 -9.64 -10.38 -1.35
C LEU A 28 -8.33 -9.96 -0.69
N GLN A 29 -8.36 -8.86 0.07
CA GLN A 29 -7.26 -8.47 0.93
C GLN A 29 -7.73 -8.44 2.38
N PHE A 30 -7.17 -9.32 3.21
CA PHE A 30 -7.45 -9.38 4.64
C PHE A 30 -6.40 -8.59 5.43
N GLU A 31 -6.85 -7.61 6.22
CA GLU A 31 -6.01 -6.86 7.13
C GLU A 31 -6.11 -7.45 8.54
N MET A 32 -5.03 -8.11 8.99
CA MET A 32 -4.99 -8.87 10.23
C MET A 32 -4.08 -8.19 11.26
N HIS A 33 -4.69 -7.55 12.26
CA HIS A 33 -3.97 -6.89 13.35
C HIS A 33 -3.52 -7.85 14.44
N GLU A 34 -4.28 -8.91 14.67
CA GLU A 34 -4.01 -9.98 15.63
C GLU A 34 -4.02 -11.33 14.89
N ALA A 35 -3.47 -12.35 15.51
CA ALA A 35 -3.53 -13.71 14.98
C ALA A 35 -5.00 -14.14 14.90
N ALA A 36 -5.48 -14.43 13.68
CA ALA A 36 -6.81 -15.04 13.54
C ALA A 36 -6.76 -16.46 14.09
N SER A 37 -7.52 -16.68 15.18
CA SER A 37 -7.74 -18.00 15.72
C SER A 37 -8.69 -18.76 14.87
N GLN A 38 -8.58 -19.41 13.89
CA GLN A 38 -9.52 -20.16 13.04
C GLN A 38 -9.56 -19.62 11.60
N PRO A 39 -8.44 -19.70 10.86
CA PRO A 39 -8.40 -19.29 9.46
C PRO A 39 -9.32 -20.13 8.57
N GLU A 40 -9.70 -21.35 8.98
CA GLU A 40 -10.66 -22.20 8.30
C GLU A 40 -12.03 -21.51 8.17
N LEU A 41 -12.47 -20.83 9.23
CA LEU A 41 -13.72 -20.06 9.21
C LEU A 41 -13.61 -18.82 8.34
N LEU A 42 -12.43 -18.17 8.32
CA LEU A 42 -12.18 -17.01 7.47
C LEU A 42 -12.30 -17.34 5.98
N LEU A 43 -11.86 -18.53 5.58
CA LEU A 43 -11.79 -18.98 4.19
C LEU A 43 -12.97 -19.87 3.79
N GLN A 44 -13.89 -20.18 4.68
CA GLN A 44 -15.00 -21.09 4.44
C GLN A 44 -15.87 -20.65 3.27
N GLY A 45 -16.05 -21.54 2.29
CA GLY A 45 -16.92 -21.30 1.14
C GLY A 45 -16.39 -20.30 0.11
N ILE A 46 -15.12 -19.91 0.21
CA ILE A 46 -14.43 -19.10 -0.81
C ILE A 46 -13.78 -20.04 -1.83
N ASP A 47 -13.97 -19.77 -3.12
CA ASP A 47 -13.29 -20.49 -4.20
C ASP A 47 -11.82 -20.08 -4.28
N LEU A 48 -10.97 -20.77 -3.51
CA LEU A 48 -9.53 -20.50 -3.43
C LEU A 48 -8.80 -20.74 -4.76
N LYS A 49 -9.34 -21.57 -5.64
CA LYS A 49 -8.75 -21.87 -6.96
C LYS A 49 -8.83 -20.68 -7.91
N ASN A 50 -9.86 -19.87 -7.77
CA ASN A 50 -10.14 -18.76 -8.68
C ASN A 50 -10.01 -17.38 -8.03
N THR A 51 -9.88 -17.29 -6.71
CA THR A 51 -9.80 -16.03 -5.96
C THR A 51 -8.38 -15.81 -5.43
N PRO A 52 -7.62 -14.84 -5.93
CA PRO A 52 -6.36 -14.39 -5.32
C PRO A 52 -6.60 -13.84 -3.91
N LEU A 53 -5.74 -14.23 -2.97
CA LEU A 53 -5.84 -13.82 -1.57
C LEU A 53 -4.59 -13.03 -1.16
N HIS A 54 -4.79 -11.87 -0.58
CA HIS A 54 -3.75 -11.06 0.03
C HIS A 54 -3.97 -10.99 1.54
N PHE A 55 -2.92 -11.25 2.32
CA PHE A 55 -2.94 -11.13 3.78
C PHE A 55 -1.91 -10.10 4.23
N ARG A 56 -2.37 -8.98 4.75
CA ARG A 56 -1.52 -7.99 5.40
C ARG A 56 -1.42 -8.32 6.88
N LEU A 57 -0.33 -9.01 7.24
CA LEU A 57 -0.08 -9.45 8.61
C LEU A 57 0.71 -8.35 9.35
N HIS A 58 0.12 -7.79 10.40
CA HIS A 58 0.79 -6.79 11.22
C HIS A 58 1.75 -7.38 12.27
N SER A 59 1.77 -8.70 12.39
CA SER A 59 2.72 -9.43 13.23
C SER A 59 3.29 -10.63 12.47
N LEU A 60 4.57 -10.90 12.67
CA LEU A 60 5.27 -12.03 12.10
C LEU A 60 5.20 -13.20 13.11
N GLN A 61 4.19 -14.05 12.98
CA GLN A 61 3.98 -15.23 13.83
C GLN A 61 3.96 -16.50 12.96
N PRO A 62 4.96 -17.39 13.08
CA PRO A 62 5.04 -18.62 12.28
C PRO A 62 3.77 -19.46 12.36
N GLN A 63 3.22 -19.66 13.55
CA GLN A 63 2.01 -20.48 13.76
C GLN A 63 0.80 -19.90 13.00
N GLN A 64 0.69 -18.56 12.89
CA GLN A 64 -0.37 -17.92 12.11
C GLN A 64 -0.19 -18.17 10.62
N VAL A 65 1.05 -18.08 10.12
CA VAL A 65 1.37 -18.38 8.71
C VAL A 65 1.07 -19.84 8.41
N ASP A 66 1.55 -20.76 9.26
CA ASP A 66 1.33 -22.20 9.10
C ASP A 66 -0.17 -22.55 9.09
N SER A 67 -0.94 -21.99 10.01
CA SER A 67 -2.40 -22.19 10.11
C SER A 67 -3.14 -21.65 8.89
N LEU A 68 -2.79 -20.44 8.42
CA LEU A 68 -3.36 -19.87 7.19
C LEU A 68 -3.08 -20.74 5.96
N LEU A 69 -1.85 -21.20 5.82
CA LEU A 69 -1.44 -22.03 4.67
C LEU A 69 -2.05 -23.43 4.74
N ALA A 70 -2.18 -24.03 5.93
CA ALA A 70 -2.86 -25.31 6.12
C ALA A 70 -4.35 -25.23 5.75
N SER A 71 -5.00 -24.09 5.99
CA SER A 71 -6.42 -23.86 5.66
C SER A 71 -6.64 -23.55 4.19
N ALA A 72 -5.62 -23.08 3.50
CA ALA A 72 -5.66 -22.72 2.08
C ALA A 72 -5.06 -23.85 1.22
N THR A 73 -5.77 -24.96 1.06
CA THR A 73 -5.32 -26.09 0.23
C THR A 73 -5.17 -25.66 -1.23
N SER A 74 -3.93 -25.50 -1.69
CA SER A 74 -3.53 -25.26 -3.07
C SER A 74 -4.21 -24.09 -3.78
N PRO A 75 -3.94 -22.83 -3.44
CA PRO A 75 -4.40 -21.69 -4.22
C PRO A 75 -3.75 -21.75 -5.62
N THR A 76 -4.55 -21.79 -6.66
CA THR A 76 -4.05 -21.82 -8.05
C THR A 76 -3.82 -20.45 -8.64
N LYS A 77 -4.52 -19.42 -8.14
CA LYS A 77 -4.41 -18.04 -8.67
C LYS A 77 -3.47 -17.10 -7.89
N GLY A 78 -3.01 -17.50 -6.73
CA GLY A 78 -2.04 -16.75 -5.95
C GLY A 78 -2.48 -16.43 -4.52
N MET A 79 -1.56 -16.60 -3.61
CA MET A 79 -1.68 -16.23 -2.21
C MET A 79 -0.48 -15.39 -1.80
N TYR A 80 -0.74 -14.23 -1.23
CA TYR A 80 0.25 -13.19 -0.94
C TYR A 80 0.16 -12.81 0.54
N LEU A 81 1.22 -13.04 1.32
CA LEU A 81 1.18 -12.82 2.78
C LEU A 81 1.79 -11.50 3.24
N HIS A 82 2.39 -10.72 2.39
CA HIS A 82 2.97 -9.39 2.68
C HIS A 82 3.76 -9.32 3.99
N LEU A 83 4.65 -10.31 4.24
CA LEU A 83 5.53 -10.30 5.42
C LEU A 83 6.61 -9.23 5.24
N ASP A 84 6.61 -8.20 6.09
CA ASP A 84 7.48 -7.03 5.94
C ASP A 84 7.99 -6.49 7.29
N PRO A 85 8.94 -7.20 7.96
CA PRO A 85 9.51 -6.74 9.24
C PRO A 85 10.30 -5.44 9.13
N ILE A 86 10.96 -5.14 7.99
CA ILE A 86 11.66 -3.87 7.78
C ILE A 86 10.64 -2.72 7.63
N GLY A 87 9.56 -2.93 6.87
CA GLY A 87 8.46 -1.96 6.77
C GLY A 87 7.79 -1.72 8.13
N ARG A 88 7.65 -2.77 8.97
CA ARG A 88 7.19 -2.61 10.34
C ARG A 88 8.14 -1.75 11.19
N LEU A 89 9.46 -1.96 11.10
CA LEU A 89 10.44 -1.10 11.75
C LEU A 89 10.27 0.35 11.31
N ALA A 90 10.15 0.59 9.99
CA ALA A 90 9.99 1.93 9.45
C ALA A 90 8.68 2.60 9.92
N ALA A 91 7.56 1.86 9.99
CA ALA A 91 6.25 2.37 10.37
C ALA A 91 6.05 2.54 11.88
N ARG A 92 6.65 1.67 12.70
CA ARG A 92 6.42 1.62 14.15
C ARG A 92 7.63 2.05 14.98
N GLY A 93 8.79 2.16 14.37
CA GLY A 93 10.03 2.55 15.02
C GLY A 93 10.68 1.44 15.84
N HIS A 94 10.17 0.22 15.81
CA HIS A 94 10.73 -0.94 16.51
C HIS A 94 10.45 -2.25 15.78
N TRP A 95 11.32 -3.22 15.96
CA TRP A 95 11.12 -4.61 15.55
C TRP A 95 9.99 -5.25 16.36
N GLN A 96 9.48 -6.41 15.95
CA GLN A 96 8.51 -7.16 16.73
C GLN A 96 9.16 -7.74 17.98
N ALA A 97 10.27 -8.43 17.82
CA ALA A 97 11.13 -8.94 18.88
C ALA A 97 12.51 -8.27 18.81
N SER A 98 13.32 -8.64 17.83
CA SER A 98 14.62 -8.03 17.53
C SER A 98 14.91 -8.12 16.02
N GLN A 99 15.88 -7.34 15.53
CA GLN A 99 16.30 -7.41 14.13
C GLN A 99 16.69 -8.85 13.74
N ARG A 100 17.46 -9.52 14.59
CA ARG A 100 17.94 -10.87 14.33
C ARG A 100 16.78 -11.87 14.29
N GLU A 101 15.94 -11.88 15.31
CA GLU A 101 14.83 -12.83 15.44
C GLU A 101 13.78 -12.64 14.33
N ASP A 102 13.39 -11.40 14.03
CA ASP A 102 12.40 -11.10 13.00
C ASP A 102 12.90 -11.55 11.60
N LEU A 103 14.18 -11.28 11.28
CA LEU A 103 14.76 -11.67 10.00
C LEU A 103 15.04 -13.17 9.91
N GLU A 104 15.43 -13.82 10.99
CA GLU A 104 15.59 -15.29 11.04
C GLU A 104 14.24 -16.00 10.91
N THR A 105 13.20 -15.48 11.54
CA THR A 105 11.81 -15.98 11.38
C THR A 105 11.34 -15.86 9.94
N LEU A 106 11.54 -14.71 9.33
CA LEU A 106 11.20 -14.52 7.92
C LEU A 106 11.97 -15.48 7.02
N ARG A 107 13.28 -15.65 7.24
CA ARG A 107 14.13 -16.56 6.49
C ARG A 107 13.67 -18.02 6.61
N MET A 108 13.29 -18.43 7.82
CA MET A 108 12.76 -19.78 8.08
C MET A 108 11.47 -20.02 7.29
N LEU A 109 10.51 -19.10 7.34
CA LEU A 109 9.25 -19.20 6.61
C LEU A 109 9.47 -19.24 5.10
N LEU A 110 10.33 -18.39 4.55
CA LEU A 110 10.65 -18.39 3.12
C LEU A 110 11.28 -19.71 2.66
N ARG A 111 12.14 -20.32 3.47
CA ARG A 111 12.72 -21.64 3.17
C ARG A 111 11.69 -22.76 3.27
N GLN A 112 10.87 -22.75 4.31
CA GLN A 112 9.85 -23.78 4.56
C GLN A 112 8.83 -23.86 3.42
N TYR A 113 8.44 -22.71 2.85
CA TYR A 113 7.40 -22.63 1.83
C TYR A 113 7.92 -22.31 0.42
N ARG A 114 9.23 -22.42 0.20
CA ARG A 114 9.92 -22.09 -1.06
C ARG A 114 9.27 -22.72 -2.30
N ASP A 115 8.91 -24.00 -2.20
CA ASP A 115 8.40 -24.78 -3.33
C ASP A 115 6.87 -24.76 -3.46
N THR A 116 6.19 -23.93 -2.64
CA THR A 116 4.73 -23.82 -2.68
C THR A 116 4.30 -22.96 -3.87
N LYS A 117 3.72 -23.60 -4.87
CA LYS A 117 3.28 -22.93 -6.09
C LYS A 117 2.19 -21.89 -5.81
N GLY A 118 2.31 -20.73 -6.43
CA GLY A 118 1.32 -19.64 -6.31
C GLY A 118 1.37 -18.87 -4.97
N LEU A 119 2.35 -19.17 -4.10
CA LEU A 119 2.55 -18.48 -2.84
C LEU A 119 3.67 -17.45 -2.93
N GLN A 120 3.41 -16.23 -2.47
CA GLN A 120 4.42 -15.18 -2.25
C GLN A 120 4.32 -14.68 -0.81
N LEU A 121 5.41 -14.78 -0.06
CA LEU A 121 5.44 -14.43 1.35
C LEU A 121 5.99 -13.03 1.59
N LEU A 122 7.04 -12.64 0.84
CA LEU A 122 7.76 -11.40 1.05
C LEU A 122 6.98 -10.20 0.51
N GLY A 123 6.80 -9.18 1.33
CA GLY A 123 6.23 -7.89 0.95
C GLY A 123 7.20 -6.73 1.11
N VAL A 124 6.99 -5.68 0.32
CA VAL A 124 7.61 -4.36 0.49
C VAL A 124 6.49 -3.32 0.49
N ASP A 125 6.18 -2.76 1.65
CA ASP A 125 5.13 -1.76 1.78
C ASP A 125 5.64 -0.34 1.47
N GLY A 126 5.63 0.02 0.19
CA GLY A 126 5.96 1.35 -0.29
C GLY A 126 4.90 2.41 -0.01
N SER A 127 3.69 2.00 0.37
CA SER A 127 2.60 2.94 0.69
C SER A 127 2.91 3.81 1.90
N LEU A 128 3.68 3.27 2.83
CA LEU A 128 4.19 3.98 4.00
C LEU A 128 4.95 5.25 3.62
N TYR A 129 5.82 5.16 2.62
CA TYR A 129 6.66 6.30 2.22
C TYR A 129 5.83 7.43 1.64
N GLN A 130 4.88 7.13 0.77
CA GLN A 130 3.99 8.14 0.21
C GLN A 130 3.11 8.78 1.28
N ASN A 131 2.46 7.98 2.12
CA ASN A 131 1.56 8.49 3.16
C ASN A 131 2.31 9.31 4.23
N ALA A 132 3.63 9.09 4.40
CA ALA A 132 4.50 9.93 5.22
C ALA A 132 4.99 11.20 4.50
N GLY A 133 4.80 11.33 3.18
CA GLY A 133 5.13 12.51 2.39
C GLY A 133 6.40 12.43 1.56
N ALA A 134 6.93 11.23 1.30
CA ALA A 134 8.00 11.02 0.35
C ALA A 134 7.53 11.38 -1.07
N ASN A 135 8.36 12.10 -1.83
CA ASN A 135 8.10 12.34 -3.24
C ASN A 135 8.32 11.06 -4.08
N ARG A 136 7.89 11.05 -5.33
CA ARG A 136 7.88 9.85 -6.20
C ARG A 136 9.27 9.24 -6.41
N VAL A 137 10.30 10.06 -6.54
CA VAL A 137 11.70 9.60 -6.65
C VAL A 137 12.13 8.88 -5.37
N GLN A 138 11.81 9.47 -4.22
CA GLN A 138 12.07 8.87 -2.91
C GLN A 138 11.30 7.55 -2.72
N GLN A 139 10.02 7.52 -3.10
CA GLN A 139 9.21 6.29 -3.03
C GLN A 139 9.86 5.16 -3.82
N LEU A 140 10.27 5.40 -5.07
CA LEU A 140 10.93 4.42 -5.93
C LEU A 140 12.27 3.95 -5.33
N ALA A 141 13.13 4.89 -4.94
CA ALA A 141 14.43 4.57 -4.38
C ALA A 141 14.32 3.80 -3.05
N TYR A 142 13.38 4.18 -2.19
CA TYR A 142 13.18 3.51 -0.90
C TYR A 142 12.57 2.11 -1.06
N MET A 143 11.61 1.91 -1.96
CA MET A 143 11.08 0.58 -2.26
C MET A 143 12.18 -0.34 -2.83
N LEU A 144 13.03 0.18 -3.71
CA LEU A 144 14.12 -0.58 -4.30
C LEU A 144 15.19 -0.93 -3.25
N ALA A 145 15.62 0.04 -2.42
CA ALA A 145 16.58 -0.17 -1.34
C ALA A 145 16.03 -1.13 -0.26
N HIS A 146 14.75 -1.02 0.06
CA HIS A 146 14.06 -1.92 0.97
C HIS A 146 14.04 -3.36 0.44
N ALA A 147 13.71 -3.56 -0.83
CA ALA A 147 13.76 -4.86 -1.49
C ALA A 147 15.21 -5.40 -1.53
N ASN A 148 16.19 -4.56 -1.90
CA ASN A 148 17.60 -4.93 -1.94
C ASN A 148 18.12 -5.37 -0.57
N GLU A 149 17.72 -4.71 0.49
CA GLU A 149 18.06 -5.08 1.87
C GLU A 149 17.60 -6.51 2.19
N TYR A 150 16.38 -6.88 1.80
CA TYR A 150 15.90 -8.26 1.93
C TYR A 150 16.70 -9.24 1.10
N LEU A 151 16.96 -8.95 -0.18
CA LEU A 151 17.74 -9.83 -1.05
C LEU A 151 19.14 -10.07 -0.48
N HIS A 152 19.79 -9.02 0.02
CA HIS A 152 21.11 -9.12 0.63
C HIS A 152 21.09 -9.94 1.92
N ILE A 153 20.18 -9.67 2.84
CA ILE A 153 20.10 -10.35 4.14
C ILE A 153 19.65 -11.81 4.00
N LEU A 154 18.66 -12.06 3.18
CA LEU A 154 18.03 -13.39 3.06
C LEU A 154 18.86 -14.36 2.20
N GLY A 155 19.69 -13.84 1.29
CA GLY A 155 20.49 -14.67 0.39
C GLY A 155 19.62 -15.69 -0.34
N ASP A 156 20.04 -16.96 -0.32
CA ASP A 156 19.33 -18.04 -1.00
C ASP A 156 17.86 -18.27 -0.56
N ALA A 157 17.45 -17.74 0.58
CA ALA A 157 16.05 -17.83 1.00
C ALA A 157 15.14 -16.81 0.25
N GLY A 158 15.70 -15.73 -0.28
CA GLY A 158 15.00 -14.68 -1.01
C GLY A 158 14.82 -14.95 -2.51
N HIS A 159 14.51 -16.18 -2.93
CA HIS A 159 14.46 -16.57 -4.34
C HIS A 159 13.19 -16.15 -5.10
N ALA A 160 12.24 -15.51 -4.47
CA ALA A 160 11.03 -15.01 -5.10
C ALA A 160 10.98 -13.47 -5.05
N PRO A 161 10.45 -12.81 -6.10
CA PRO A 161 10.22 -11.38 -6.09
C PRO A 161 9.32 -10.98 -4.92
N PRO A 162 9.58 -9.84 -4.24
CA PRO A 162 8.64 -9.33 -3.26
C PRO A 162 7.37 -8.83 -3.92
N VAL A 163 6.27 -8.81 -3.16
CA VAL A 163 5.04 -8.11 -3.54
C VAL A 163 5.19 -6.65 -3.12
N PHE A 164 5.15 -5.74 -4.08
CA PHE A 164 5.20 -4.31 -3.80
C PHE A 164 3.80 -3.76 -3.53
N THR A 165 3.57 -3.21 -2.36
CA THR A 165 2.37 -2.41 -2.08
C THR A 165 2.69 -0.96 -2.35
N VAL A 166 2.01 -0.33 -3.30
CA VAL A 166 2.27 1.04 -3.75
C VAL A 166 1.05 1.91 -3.53
N ALA A 167 1.19 3.01 -2.82
CA ALA A 167 0.11 3.99 -2.73
C ALA A 167 0.06 4.84 -4.01
N VAL A 168 -1.15 5.09 -4.50
CA VAL A 168 -1.43 5.89 -5.71
C VAL A 168 -2.17 7.15 -5.30
N GLY A 169 -1.64 8.31 -5.67
CA GLY A 169 -2.20 9.62 -5.35
C GLY A 169 -2.86 10.30 -6.55
N SER A 170 -3.11 11.61 -6.41
CA SER A 170 -3.92 12.39 -7.36
C SER A 170 -3.21 12.81 -8.64
N ASP A 171 -1.88 12.73 -8.71
CA ASP A 171 -1.14 13.21 -9.88
C ASP A 171 -1.09 12.14 -10.98
N PHE A 172 -2.13 12.13 -11.79
CA PHE A 172 -2.51 11.07 -12.72
C PHE A 172 -1.36 10.50 -13.55
N PHE A 173 -0.69 11.34 -14.32
CA PHE A 173 0.36 10.89 -15.23
C PHE A 173 1.63 10.44 -14.50
N PHE A 174 1.97 11.12 -13.42
CA PHE A 174 3.11 10.72 -12.62
C PHE A 174 2.88 9.42 -11.85
N GLU A 175 1.64 9.11 -11.47
CA GLU A 175 1.32 7.83 -10.83
C GLU A 175 1.41 6.67 -11.83
N ILE A 176 0.95 6.86 -13.08
CA ILE A 176 1.17 5.89 -14.17
C ILE A 176 2.68 5.64 -14.37
N ALA A 177 3.44 6.72 -14.52
CA ALA A 177 4.87 6.65 -14.76
C ALA A 177 5.63 6.02 -13.57
N LYS A 178 5.21 6.27 -12.33
CA LYS A 178 5.80 5.68 -11.11
C LYS A 178 5.69 4.17 -11.09
N LEU A 179 4.52 3.62 -11.40
CA LEU A 179 4.32 2.16 -11.43
C LEU A 179 5.15 1.51 -12.53
N ARG A 180 5.21 2.12 -13.71
CA ARG A 180 6.06 1.68 -14.82
C ARG A 180 7.55 1.76 -14.47
N ALA A 181 7.99 2.86 -13.85
CA ALA A 181 9.36 3.04 -13.40
C ALA A 181 9.78 2.03 -12.32
N LEU A 182 8.86 1.67 -11.41
CA LEU A 182 9.11 0.62 -10.41
C LEU A 182 9.43 -0.72 -11.09
N ARG A 183 8.68 -1.10 -12.14
CA ARG A 183 8.95 -2.36 -12.87
C ARG A 183 10.32 -2.33 -13.55
N LEU A 184 10.70 -1.22 -14.20
CA LEU A 184 12.02 -1.07 -14.81
C LEU A 184 13.14 -1.19 -13.78
N LEU A 185 12.99 -0.52 -12.64
CA LEU A 185 13.97 -0.54 -11.55
C LEU A 185 14.08 -1.93 -10.92
N TRP A 186 12.93 -2.57 -10.67
CA TRP A 186 12.91 -3.94 -10.16
C TRP A 186 13.56 -4.91 -11.14
N GLY A 187 13.21 -4.88 -12.41
CA GLY A 187 13.80 -5.76 -13.44
C GLY A 187 15.32 -5.63 -13.46
N SER A 188 15.85 -4.41 -13.42
CA SER A 188 17.29 -4.16 -13.35
C SER A 188 17.92 -4.73 -12.08
N LEU A 189 17.28 -4.60 -10.92
CA LEU A 189 17.78 -5.16 -9.66
C LEU A 189 17.67 -6.69 -9.65
N ALA A 190 16.55 -7.24 -10.09
CA ALA A 190 16.27 -8.67 -10.13
C ALA A 190 17.30 -9.44 -10.99
N ALA A 191 17.69 -8.86 -12.12
CA ALA A 191 18.71 -9.42 -13.02
C ALA A 191 20.05 -9.66 -12.30
N GLU A 192 20.48 -8.72 -11.41
CA GLU A 192 21.72 -8.87 -10.62
C GLU A 192 21.64 -10.06 -9.64
N TYR A 193 20.45 -10.37 -9.14
CA TYR A 193 20.19 -11.49 -8.22
C TYR A 193 19.70 -12.76 -8.93
N LYS A 194 19.61 -12.77 -10.27
CA LYS A 194 19.07 -13.86 -11.10
C LYS A 194 17.65 -14.27 -10.69
N LEU A 195 16.84 -13.28 -10.35
CA LEU A 195 15.43 -13.42 -10.00
C LEU A 195 14.53 -13.09 -11.21
N PRO A 196 13.25 -13.50 -11.18
CA PRO A 196 12.28 -13.04 -12.17
C PRO A 196 12.20 -11.51 -12.22
N GLU A 197 12.29 -10.95 -13.42
CA GLU A 197 12.23 -9.50 -13.65
C GLU A 197 10.83 -8.91 -13.40
N ASP A 198 9.80 -9.74 -13.52
CA ASP A 198 8.44 -9.36 -13.18
C ASP A 198 8.23 -9.36 -11.66
N CYS A 199 7.45 -8.38 -11.18
CA CYS A 199 7.01 -8.29 -9.78
C CYS A 199 5.50 -8.07 -9.69
N HIS A 200 4.90 -8.52 -8.58
CA HIS A 200 3.50 -8.26 -8.30
C HIS A 200 3.35 -6.91 -7.60
N ILE A 201 2.59 -6.00 -8.22
CA ILE A 201 2.29 -4.68 -7.68
C ILE A 201 0.83 -4.64 -7.22
N VAL A 202 0.65 -4.41 -5.91
CA VAL A 202 -0.65 -4.11 -5.30
C VAL A 202 -0.76 -2.59 -5.18
N ALA A 203 -1.61 -1.98 -5.98
CA ALA A 203 -1.93 -0.57 -5.85
C ALA A 203 -3.01 -0.38 -4.78
N ILE A 204 -2.73 0.45 -3.80
CA ILE A 204 -3.71 0.94 -2.82
C ILE A 204 -3.81 2.45 -2.97
N LEU A 205 -4.94 3.04 -2.60
CA LEU A 205 -5.11 4.47 -2.78
C LEU A 205 -4.52 5.26 -1.61
N SER A 206 -3.88 6.37 -1.94
CA SER A 206 -3.24 7.25 -0.96
C SER A 206 -4.25 7.81 0.05
N ARG A 207 -3.86 7.84 1.31
CA ARG A 207 -4.61 8.53 2.36
C ARG A 207 -4.22 10.01 2.47
N ARG A 208 -3.07 10.39 1.93
CA ARG A 208 -2.48 11.71 2.09
C ARG A 208 -3.34 12.84 1.54
N ASN A 209 -4.05 12.61 0.44
CA ASN A 209 -4.91 13.56 -0.25
C ASN A 209 -6.41 13.35 0.01
N LYS A 210 -6.78 12.51 0.98
CA LYS A 210 -8.19 12.33 1.35
C LYS A 210 -8.61 13.37 2.38
N THR A 211 -9.87 13.80 2.30
CA THR A 211 -10.44 14.92 3.06
C THR A 211 -11.59 14.47 3.94
N LEU A 212 -11.73 15.12 5.08
CA LEU A 212 -12.82 14.93 6.02
C LEU A 212 -14.06 15.71 5.57
N TYR A 213 -13.87 16.97 5.13
CA TYR A 213 -14.89 17.82 4.57
C TYR A 213 -15.02 17.57 3.08
N ASP A 214 -16.22 17.80 2.54
CA ASP A 214 -16.60 17.45 1.18
C ASP A 214 -16.14 16.02 0.82
N TYR A 215 -16.40 15.11 1.75
CA TYR A 215 -15.91 13.74 1.70
C TYR A 215 -16.40 12.95 0.49
N ASN A 216 -17.54 13.37 -0.12
CA ASN A 216 -18.02 12.73 -1.34
C ASN A 216 -17.06 12.91 -2.51
N THR A 217 -16.28 13.99 -2.55
CA THR A 217 -15.25 14.21 -3.57
C THR A 217 -14.12 13.18 -3.49
N ASN A 218 -13.97 12.50 -2.34
CA ASN A 218 -13.03 11.38 -2.25
C ASN A 218 -13.37 10.24 -3.23
N MET A 219 -14.65 10.01 -3.56
CA MET A 219 -15.04 9.03 -4.60
C MET A 219 -14.48 9.40 -5.97
N LEU A 220 -14.55 10.70 -6.32
CA LEU A 220 -14.02 11.18 -7.59
C LEU A 220 -12.49 11.08 -7.65
N ARG A 221 -11.82 11.46 -6.54
CA ARG A 221 -10.36 11.31 -6.41
C ARG A 221 -9.94 9.86 -6.58
N THR A 222 -10.59 8.95 -5.85
CA THR A 222 -10.25 7.53 -5.90
C THR A 222 -10.52 6.93 -7.28
N THR A 223 -11.52 7.40 -8.01
CA THR A 223 -11.77 6.95 -9.39
C THR A 223 -10.60 7.32 -10.32
N ALA A 224 -10.12 8.56 -10.29
CA ALA A 224 -8.98 9.00 -11.10
C ALA A 224 -7.68 8.26 -10.70
N GLU A 225 -7.48 8.01 -9.41
CA GLU A 225 -6.35 7.24 -8.89
C GLU A 225 -6.42 5.76 -9.34
N CYS A 226 -7.61 5.16 -9.35
CA CYS A 226 -7.83 3.81 -9.89
C CYS A 226 -7.49 3.74 -11.38
N MET A 227 -7.90 4.74 -12.16
CA MET A 227 -7.54 4.83 -13.59
C MET A 227 -6.03 4.84 -13.77
N SER A 228 -5.30 5.68 -13.02
CA SER A 228 -3.84 5.76 -13.12
C SER A 228 -3.16 4.45 -12.70
N ALA A 229 -3.69 3.75 -11.69
CA ALA A 229 -3.17 2.45 -11.26
C ALA A 229 -3.33 1.38 -12.34
N ILE A 230 -4.49 1.33 -13.01
CA ILE A 230 -4.75 0.40 -14.11
C ILE A 230 -3.84 0.71 -15.30
N LEU A 231 -3.77 1.97 -15.71
CA LEU A 231 -2.92 2.41 -16.84
C LEU A 231 -1.41 2.25 -16.53
N GLY A 232 -1.03 2.29 -15.25
CA GLY A 232 0.31 1.99 -14.76
C GLY A 232 0.61 0.49 -14.64
N ASN A 233 -0.35 -0.36 -15.02
CA ASN A 233 -0.23 -1.82 -15.04
C ASN A 233 -0.03 -2.44 -13.63
N ALA A 234 -0.81 -1.98 -12.63
CA ALA A 234 -0.88 -2.67 -11.33
C ALA A 234 -1.57 -4.05 -11.49
N ASN A 235 -1.05 -5.08 -10.79
CA ASN A 235 -1.61 -6.44 -10.84
C ASN A 235 -2.88 -6.57 -10.00
N THR A 236 -2.88 -5.92 -8.84
CA THR A 236 -4.02 -5.90 -7.91
C THR A 236 -4.32 -4.47 -7.53
N LEU A 237 -5.59 -4.10 -7.52
CA LEU A 237 -6.04 -2.77 -7.15
C LEU A 237 -7.04 -2.84 -6.01
N VAL A 238 -6.76 -2.12 -4.94
CA VAL A 238 -7.58 -2.01 -3.73
C VAL A 238 -8.05 -0.56 -3.60
N ASN A 239 -9.34 -0.32 -3.86
CA ASN A 239 -9.92 1.01 -3.68
C ASN A 239 -10.19 1.31 -2.21
N LEU A 240 -10.13 2.60 -1.85
CA LEU A 240 -10.40 3.10 -0.51
C LEU A 240 -11.83 3.64 -0.44
N PRO A 241 -12.66 3.22 0.52
CA PRO A 241 -13.96 3.83 0.77
C PRO A 241 -13.84 5.34 1.03
N TYR A 242 -14.77 6.12 0.49
CA TYR A 242 -14.74 7.59 0.55
C TYR A 242 -14.80 8.14 1.98
N ASP A 243 -15.42 7.40 2.88
CA ASP A 243 -15.64 7.72 4.29
C ASP A 243 -14.64 7.03 5.26
N ALA A 244 -13.66 6.31 4.72
CA ALA A 244 -12.71 5.51 5.51
C ALA A 244 -11.89 6.30 6.54
N LEU A 245 -11.86 7.62 6.46
CA LEU A 245 -11.18 8.49 7.41
C LEU A 245 -11.92 8.58 8.75
N TYR A 246 -13.24 8.60 8.72
CA TYR A 246 -14.07 8.98 9.86
C TYR A 246 -15.16 7.97 10.22
N ARG A 247 -15.44 6.97 9.34
CA ARG A 247 -16.41 5.90 9.60
C ARG A 247 -15.77 4.55 9.76
N GLU A 248 -16.44 3.67 10.51
CA GLU A 248 -16.13 2.25 10.49
C GLU A 248 -16.57 1.63 9.15
N PRO A 249 -15.93 0.51 8.71
CA PRO A 249 -16.31 -0.17 7.49
C PRO A 249 -17.80 -0.50 7.46
N ASN A 250 -18.47 -0.19 6.34
CA ASN A 250 -19.88 -0.49 6.12
C ASN A 250 -20.15 -0.91 4.68
N ASP A 251 -21.28 -1.60 4.46
CA ASP A 251 -21.60 -2.19 3.16
C ASP A 251 -21.81 -1.15 2.06
N PHE A 252 -22.38 0.00 2.39
CA PHE A 252 -22.65 1.05 1.42
C PHE A 252 -21.33 1.63 0.88
N SER A 253 -20.41 2.01 1.78
CA SER A 253 -19.13 2.59 1.36
C SER A 253 -18.22 1.57 0.68
N ALA A 254 -18.27 0.29 1.11
CA ALA A 254 -17.58 -0.81 0.43
C ALA A 254 -18.11 -1.02 -1.00
N ARG A 255 -19.43 -0.93 -1.21
CA ARG A 255 -20.05 -0.97 -2.54
C ARG A 255 -19.62 0.23 -3.38
N MET A 256 -19.66 1.44 -2.79
CA MET A 256 -19.24 2.67 -3.48
C MET A 256 -17.75 2.65 -3.86
N ALA A 257 -16.92 1.95 -3.11
CA ALA A 257 -15.53 1.75 -3.46
C ALA A 257 -15.34 0.73 -4.61
N ARG A 258 -16.20 -0.30 -4.73
CA ARG A 258 -16.15 -1.29 -5.83
C ARG A 258 -16.69 -0.75 -7.14
N ASN A 259 -17.80 0.00 -7.10
CA ASN A 259 -18.49 0.45 -8.30
C ASN A 259 -17.62 1.18 -9.32
N PRO A 260 -16.73 2.14 -8.96
CA PRO A 260 -15.81 2.76 -9.92
C PRO A 260 -14.96 1.75 -10.68
N LEU A 261 -14.47 0.71 -9.99
CA LEU A 261 -13.65 -0.33 -10.60
C LEU A 261 -14.46 -1.22 -11.56
N LEU A 262 -15.72 -1.52 -11.22
CA LEU A 262 -16.63 -2.26 -12.08
C LEU A 262 -17.01 -1.44 -13.32
N ILE A 263 -17.25 -0.14 -13.17
CA ILE A 263 -17.50 0.80 -14.28
C ILE A 263 -16.27 0.85 -15.20
N LEU A 264 -15.07 1.04 -14.64
CA LEU A 264 -13.84 1.06 -15.42
C LEU A 264 -13.61 -0.24 -16.19
N LYS A 265 -13.99 -1.38 -15.60
CA LYS A 265 -13.84 -2.68 -16.24
C LYS A 265 -14.92 -2.95 -17.31
N HIS A 266 -16.19 -2.77 -16.97
CA HIS A 266 -17.33 -3.25 -17.77
C HIS A 266 -17.94 -2.21 -18.70
N GLU A 267 -17.88 -0.92 -18.34
CA GLU A 267 -18.44 0.18 -19.15
C GLU A 267 -17.35 0.93 -19.92
N ALA A 268 -16.24 1.26 -19.25
CA ALA A 268 -15.11 1.97 -19.87
C ALA A 268 -14.07 1.04 -20.51
N HIS A 269 -14.22 -0.28 -20.38
CA HIS A 269 -13.41 -1.31 -21.02
C HIS A 269 -11.90 -1.19 -20.82
N PHE A 270 -11.44 -0.75 -19.64
CA PHE A 270 -10.02 -0.61 -19.32
C PHE A 270 -9.24 -1.93 -19.37
N GLY A 271 -9.92 -3.07 -19.31
CA GLY A 271 -9.31 -4.40 -19.44
C GLY A 271 -9.13 -4.88 -20.90
N ALA A 272 -9.51 -4.09 -21.92
CA ALA A 272 -9.41 -4.49 -23.32
C ALA A 272 -7.96 -4.54 -23.83
N VAL A 273 -7.04 -3.78 -23.22
CA VAL A 273 -5.63 -3.68 -23.63
C VAL A 273 -4.75 -3.87 -22.38
N ALA A 274 -3.71 -4.71 -22.51
CA ALA A 274 -2.84 -5.05 -21.40
C ALA A 274 -1.90 -3.91 -20.95
N ASN A 275 -1.46 -3.05 -21.88
CA ASN A 275 -0.54 -1.94 -21.60
C ASN A 275 -0.92 -0.69 -22.41
N PRO A 276 -2.05 -0.04 -22.08
CA PRO A 276 -2.59 1.06 -22.90
C PRO A 276 -1.74 2.34 -22.85
N ALA A 277 -0.82 2.45 -21.88
CA ALA A 277 0.07 3.61 -21.76
C ALA A 277 1.38 3.46 -22.56
N GLU A 278 1.62 2.30 -23.19
CA GLU A 278 2.82 2.06 -23.98
C GLU A 278 2.87 2.96 -25.21
N GLY A 279 4.04 3.54 -25.47
CA GLY A 279 4.26 4.45 -26.60
C GLY A 279 3.72 5.87 -26.42
N ALA A 280 3.05 6.18 -25.30
CA ALA A 280 2.64 7.55 -24.99
C ALA A 280 3.86 8.39 -24.59
N TYR A 281 4.33 9.27 -25.49
CA TYR A 281 5.58 10.04 -25.32
C TYR A 281 5.76 10.69 -23.96
N TYR A 282 4.71 11.32 -23.43
CA TYR A 282 4.77 11.99 -22.15
C TYR A 282 4.97 11.00 -21.00
N ILE A 283 4.23 9.88 -21.01
CA ILE A 283 4.34 8.84 -19.99
C ILE A 283 5.70 8.15 -20.07
N GLU A 284 6.17 7.82 -21.27
CA GLU A 284 7.48 7.20 -21.46
C GLU A 284 8.60 8.11 -20.96
N SER A 285 8.56 9.41 -21.30
CA SER A 285 9.54 10.40 -20.82
C SER A 285 9.54 10.51 -19.30
N LEU A 286 8.35 10.60 -18.66
CA LEU A 286 8.24 10.64 -17.21
C LEU A 286 8.74 9.34 -16.56
N THR A 287 8.44 8.19 -17.15
CA THR A 287 8.86 6.87 -16.67
C THR A 287 10.38 6.78 -16.61
N TRP A 288 11.06 7.13 -17.69
CA TRP A 288 12.52 7.12 -17.77
C TRP A 288 13.16 8.10 -16.78
N GLN A 289 12.67 9.32 -16.71
CA GLN A 289 13.19 10.33 -15.77
C GLN A 289 13.00 9.92 -14.30
N LEU A 290 11.87 9.30 -13.98
CA LEU A 290 11.63 8.79 -12.61
C LEU A 290 12.53 7.59 -12.32
N ALA A 291 12.71 6.67 -13.26
CA ALA A 291 13.59 5.53 -13.10
C ALA A 291 15.05 5.96 -12.92
N GLU A 292 15.55 6.88 -13.76
CA GLU A 292 16.92 7.39 -13.68
C GLU A 292 17.19 8.06 -12.32
N LYS A 293 16.31 8.99 -11.90
CA LYS A 293 16.45 9.69 -10.62
C LYS A 293 16.26 8.73 -9.43
N GLY A 294 15.33 7.77 -9.54
CA GLY A 294 15.13 6.73 -8.54
C GLY A 294 16.35 5.85 -8.36
N LEU A 295 16.95 5.41 -9.47
CA LEU A 295 18.19 4.62 -9.47
C LEU A 295 19.36 5.40 -8.88
N ALA A 296 19.50 6.68 -9.23
CA ALA A 296 20.57 7.53 -8.70
C ALA A 296 20.45 7.67 -7.16
N LEU A 297 19.24 7.90 -6.66
CA LEU A 297 19.02 7.98 -5.22
C LEU A 297 19.20 6.62 -4.54
N PHE A 298 18.77 5.52 -5.15
CA PHE A 298 19.01 4.15 -4.67
C PHE A 298 20.50 3.89 -4.50
N LYS A 299 21.32 4.19 -5.52
CA LYS A 299 22.78 4.03 -5.44
C LYS A 299 23.39 4.86 -4.31
N GLN A 300 22.88 6.05 -4.04
CA GLN A 300 23.33 6.88 -2.89
C GLN A 300 22.99 6.23 -1.55
N LEU A 301 21.80 5.61 -1.42
CA LEU A 301 21.41 4.90 -0.21
C LEU A 301 22.30 3.69 0.05
N GLU A 302 22.60 2.91 -0.99
CA GLU A 302 23.48 1.74 -0.91
C GLU A 302 24.92 2.16 -0.55
N ALA A 303 25.46 3.21 -1.17
CA ALA A 303 26.78 3.77 -0.83
C ALA A 303 26.82 4.28 0.62
N GLY A 304 25.69 4.75 1.17
CA GLY A 304 25.54 5.14 2.57
C GLY A 304 25.41 3.97 3.56
N GLY A 305 25.41 2.73 3.08
CA GLY A 305 25.36 1.50 3.88
C GLY A 305 24.02 0.82 3.97
N GLY A 306 23.12 1.07 3.00
CA GLY A 306 21.86 0.39 2.82
C GLY A 306 20.68 0.97 3.62
N PHE A 307 19.50 0.41 3.38
CA PHE A 307 18.24 0.98 3.84
C PHE A 307 18.09 0.97 5.37
N ILE A 308 18.39 -0.15 6.05
CA ILE A 308 18.27 -0.26 7.51
C ILE A 308 19.20 0.70 8.23
N LYS A 309 20.45 0.87 7.74
CA LYS A 309 21.40 1.82 8.32
C LYS A 309 20.90 3.25 8.18
N GLN A 310 20.44 3.64 6.99
CA GLN A 310 19.88 4.97 6.73
C GLN A 310 18.63 5.28 7.58
N LEU A 311 17.80 4.25 7.89
CA LEU A 311 16.69 4.37 8.85
C LEU A 311 17.20 4.60 10.28
N LYS A 312 18.22 3.85 10.73
CA LYS A 312 18.79 3.97 12.08
C LYS A 312 19.50 5.32 12.30
N GLU A 313 20.10 5.85 11.25
CA GLU A 313 20.76 7.17 11.25
C GLU A 313 19.78 8.33 10.99
N HIS A 314 18.47 8.04 10.93
CA HIS A 314 17.38 9.02 10.70
C HIS A 314 17.48 9.81 9.38
N GLN A 315 18.30 9.37 8.43
CA GLN A 315 18.47 10.06 7.14
C GLN A 315 17.21 9.99 6.28
N ILE A 316 16.58 8.82 6.22
CA ILE A 316 15.31 8.62 5.46
C ILE A 316 14.20 9.47 6.06
N GLN A 317 14.02 9.44 7.39
CA GLN A 317 13.01 10.23 8.09
C GLN A 317 13.17 11.73 7.83
N LYS A 318 14.41 12.23 7.92
CA LYS A 318 14.73 13.64 7.63
C LYS A 318 14.35 14.02 6.20
N LYS A 319 14.72 13.18 5.20
CA LYS A 319 14.43 13.45 3.78
C LYS A 319 12.95 13.36 3.44
N VAL A 320 12.22 12.43 4.05
CA VAL A 320 10.76 12.35 3.93
C VAL A 320 10.10 13.58 4.52
N ARG A 321 10.53 14.04 5.70
CA ARG A 321 10.02 15.25 6.35
C ARG A 321 10.27 16.50 5.50
N GLU A 322 11.49 16.69 4.99
CA GLU A 322 11.82 17.80 4.09
C GLU A 322 10.91 17.81 2.84
N SER A 323 10.56 16.64 2.31
CA SER A 323 9.65 16.51 1.19
C SER A 323 8.21 16.82 1.58
N ALA A 324 7.74 16.27 2.70
CA ALA A 324 6.41 16.51 3.25
C ALA A 324 6.16 17.98 3.56
N ASP A 325 7.15 18.68 4.14
CA ASP A 325 7.06 20.10 4.47
C ASP A 325 7.00 20.98 3.22
N ARG A 326 7.74 20.64 2.16
CA ARG A 326 7.64 21.35 0.86
C ARG A 326 6.24 21.16 0.24
N GLU A 327 5.69 19.96 0.27
CA GLU A 327 4.36 19.69 -0.25
C GLU A 327 3.28 20.39 0.60
N GLN A 328 3.41 20.37 1.93
CA GLN A 328 2.52 21.08 2.84
C GLN A 328 2.53 22.59 2.56
N LYS A 329 3.71 23.18 2.34
CA LYS A 329 3.81 24.59 1.98
C LYS A 329 3.07 24.93 0.68
N LEU A 330 3.17 24.06 -0.33
CA LEU A 330 2.41 24.27 -1.58
C LEU A 330 0.90 24.20 -1.34
N PHE A 331 0.44 23.34 -0.44
CA PHE A 331 -0.95 23.24 -0.05
C PHE A 331 -1.41 24.49 0.74
N ASP A 332 -0.61 24.92 1.71
CA ASP A 332 -0.92 26.07 2.56
C ASP A 332 -0.92 27.39 1.74
N ASP A 333 -0.03 27.51 0.73
CA ASP A 333 0.02 28.63 -0.22
C ASP A 333 -1.07 28.57 -1.30
N GLY A 334 -1.94 27.54 -1.30
CA GLY A 334 -3.00 27.35 -2.31
C GLY A 334 -2.49 26.94 -3.70
N ARG A 335 -1.21 26.63 -3.84
CA ARG A 335 -0.58 26.15 -5.11
C ARG A 335 -0.86 24.68 -5.38
N LEU A 336 -1.07 23.88 -4.33
CA LEU A 336 -1.59 22.52 -4.41
C LEU A 336 -3.02 22.55 -3.90
N VAL A 337 -3.97 22.28 -4.81
CA VAL A 337 -5.39 22.36 -4.54
C VAL A 337 -5.96 21.00 -4.15
N LEU A 338 -6.71 20.96 -3.06
CA LEU A 338 -7.68 19.91 -2.73
C LEU A 338 -9.09 20.52 -2.74
N VAL A 339 -9.87 20.17 -3.74
CA VAL A 339 -11.26 20.64 -3.93
C VAL A 339 -12.09 20.31 -2.70
N GLY A 340 -12.91 21.25 -2.26
CA GLY A 340 -13.72 21.13 -1.04
C GLY A 340 -12.94 21.36 0.27
N THR A 341 -11.61 21.63 0.20
CA THR A 341 -10.77 21.75 1.39
C THR A 341 -10.03 23.08 1.48
N ASN A 342 -9.12 23.38 0.55
CA ASN A 342 -8.44 24.69 0.46
C ASN A 342 -8.90 25.52 -0.74
N ALA A 343 -9.75 24.94 -1.61
CA ALA A 343 -10.42 25.64 -2.70
C ALA A 343 -11.83 25.05 -2.92
N HIS A 344 -12.76 25.85 -3.44
CA HIS A 344 -14.14 25.44 -3.76
C HIS A 344 -14.84 24.78 -2.56
N LEU A 345 -14.84 25.46 -1.43
CA LEU A 345 -15.42 24.98 -0.16
C LEU A 345 -16.94 24.83 -0.28
N GLN A 346 -17.49 23.78 0.32
CA GLN A 346 -18.92 23.67 0.59
C GLN A 346 -19.23 24.43 1.89
N GLU A 347 -20.02 25.51 1.77
CA GLU A 347 -20.45 26.29 2.90
C GLU A 347 -21.47 25.53 3.79
N GLY A 348 -21.37 25.70 5.09
CA GLY A 348 -22.33 25.12 6.05
C GLY A 348 -22.13 23.63 6.36
N GLU A 349 -21.17 22.97 5.75
CA GLU A 349 -20.86 21.58 6.07
C GLU A 349 -20.21 21.48 7.45
N GLN A 350 -20.73 20.60 8.30
CA GLN A 350 -20.24 20.32 9.66
C GLN A 350 -19.95 18.83 9.81
N MET A 351 -18.86 18.53 10.50
CA MET A 351 -18.43 17.16 10.77
C MET A 351 -18.47 16.79 12.25
N LYS A 352 -18.71 17.76 13.13
CA LYS A 352 -18.86 17.53 14.57
C LYS A 352 -20.04 16.59 14.84
N GLY A 353 -19.76 15.50 15.56
CA GLY A 353 -20.77 14.48 15.87
C GLY A 353 -21.05 13.47 14.75
N GLN A 354 -20.45 13.61 13.55
CA GLN A 354 -20.59 12.64 12.46
C GLN A 354 -19.49 11.59 12.40
N MET A 355 -18.45 11.73 13.23
CA MET A 355 -17.27 10.87 13.21
C MET A 355 -17.41 9.69 14.16
N GLU A 356 -17.32 8.48 13.63
CA GLU A 356 -17.22 7.22 14.39
C GLU A 356 -15.76 6.93 14.77
N ARG A 357 -14.80 7.45 13.98
CA ARG A 357 -13.37 7.33 14.18
C ARG A 357 -12.72 8.71 14.20
N ASN A 358 -11.72 8.89 15.04
CA ASN A 358 -10.95 10.13 15.07
C ASN A 358 -9.84 10.11 14.01
N PRO A 359 -9.93 10.91 12.91
CA PRO A 359 -8.94 10.94 11.84
C PRO A 359 -7.64 11.67 12.24
N PHE A 360 -7.62 12.33 13.40
CA PHE A 360 -6.50 13.13 13.91
C PHE A 360 -5.74 12.42 15.05
N LYS A 361 -6.16 11.18 15.39
CA LYS A 361 -5.53 10.43 16.49
C LYS A 361 -4.06 10.21 16.21
N ARG A 362 -3.20 10.91 16.95
CA ARG A 362 -1.75 10.70 16.93
C ARG A 362 -1.42 9.43 17.71
N GLN A 363 -0.48 8.64 17.21
CA GLN A 363 0.09 7.57 18.02
C GLN A 363 0.76 8.21 19.24
N GLY A 364 0.40 7.72 20.44
CA GLY A 364 0.98 8.22 21.69
C GLY A 364 2.51 8.10 21.67
N ALA A 365 3.19 9.04 22.31
CA ALA A 365 4.64 9.03 22.43
C ALA A 365 5.10 7.74 23.13
N ARG A 366 5.64 6.80 22.34
CA ARG A 366 6.29 5.59 22.83
C ARG A 366 7.79 5.71 22.58
N LYS A 367 8.59 5.23 23.51
CA LYS A 367 10.04 5.12 23.27
C LYS A 367 10.26 4.08 22.16
N THR A 368 10.84 4.52 21.04
CA THR A 368 11.10 3.70 19.85
C THR A 368 12.60 3.60 19.60
N LEU A 369 13.04 2.59 18.87
CA LEU A 369 14.43 2.39 18.47
C LEU A 369 14.86 3.44 17.42
N ILE A 370 13.94 3.74 16.50
CA ILE A 370 14.08 4.78 15.49
C ILE A 370 12.84 5.66 15.47
N GLU A 371 12.94 6.87 14.93
CA GLU A 371 11.77 7.69 14.64
C GLU A 371 10.91 7.02 13.56
N PRO A 372 9.62 6.72 13.83
CA PRO A 372 8.75 6.08 12.85
C PRO A 372 8.37 7.05 11.72
N LEU A 373 8.15 6.51 10.52
CA LEU A 373 7.52 7.22 9.42
C LEU A 373 6.00 7.21 9.64
N LEU A 374 5.44 8.35 9.99
CA LEU A 374 4.01 8.47 10.30
C LEU A 374 3.23 8.99 9.10
N GLU A 375 2.07 8.39 8.86
CA GLU A 375 1.10 8.91 7.90
C GLU A 375 0.64 10.31 8.31
N LYS A 376 0.59 11.23 7.36
CA LYS A 376 0.10 12.59 7.56
C LYS A 376 -0.70 13.04 6.34
N ARG A 377 -1.96 13.43 6.55
CA ARG A 377 -2.80 14.01 5.50
C ARG A 377 -2.49 15.49 5.32
N LEU A 378 -2.54 15.97 4.08
CA LEU A 378 -2.31 17.38 3.76
C LEU A 378 -3.32 18.29 4.44
N ALA A 379 -4.60 17.89 4.44
CA ALA A 379 -5.70 18.66 4.98
C ALA A 379 -5.79 18.67 6.52
N SER A 380 -5.08 17.77 7.23
CA SER A 380 -5.29 17.54 8.67
C SER A 380 -5.28 18.81 9.52
N GLY A 381 -4.30 19.70 9.33
CA GLY A 381 -4.18 20.90 10.15
C GLY A 381 -5.29 21.94 9.89
N LEU A 382 -5.77 22.02 8.64
CA LEU A 382 -6.88 22.90 8.28
C LEU A 382 -8.21 22.33 8.81
N GLU A 383 -8.40 21.02 8.68
CA GLU A 383 -9.59 20.31 9.14
C GLU A 383 -9.73 20.32 10.67
N GLU A 384 -8.62 20.14 11.42
CA GLU A 384 -8.61 20.29 12.89
C GLU A 384 -9.06 21.67 13.33
N LYS A 385 -8.57 22.74 12.66
CA LYS A 385 -8.98 24.11 12.95
C LYS A 385 -10.46 24.36 12.63
N ARG A 386 -10.95 23.83 11.49
CA ARG A 386 -12.36 23.97 11.10
C ARG A 386 -13.26 23.25 12.10
N LEU A 387 -12.94 22.01 12.46
CA LEU A 387 -13.71 21.21 13.44
C LEU A 387 -13.75 21.86 14.84
N ALA A 388 -12.67 22.53 15.25
CA ALA A 388 -12.62 23.24 16.53
C ALA A 388 -13.53 24.47 16.56
N ASN A 389 -13.88 25.03 15.40
CA ASN A 389 -14.76 26.21 15.26
C ASN A 389 -16.23 25.82 15.02
N GLU A 390 -16.57 24.55 14.86
CA GLU A 390 -17.95 24.04 14.84
C GLU A 390 -18.51 23.87 16.26
#